data_3ee3c3312bdd522f4a03ad21e1da898c
#
_entry.id   3ee3c3312bdd522f4a03ad21e1da898c
#
_cell.length_a   1.000
_cell.length_b   1.000
_cell.length_c   1.000
_cell.angle_alpha   90.00
_cell.angle_beta   90.00
_cell.angle_gamma   90.00
#
_symmetry.space_group_name_H-M   'P 1'
#
loop_
_entity.id
_entity.type
_entity.pdbx_description
1 polymer ?
#
loop_
_entity_poly.entity_id
_entity_poly.type
_entity_poly.pdbx_seq_one_letter_code
_entity_poly.pdbx_strand_id
1 'polypeptide(L)'
;MPDEVLAAVLENACRAPSAGFSQGWDFVVLTSAEDRERFWAAAKEEEEEETHWLRGMRAAPALVICCSDMDAYLERYAAPDKGWTDRSESRWPVPYWDIDTGMAALLMLLTATDNGLGGLFFGVAAECHDEVHEEFGIPRERSIIGVVALGYEVPGPKSPSLKRGKRGTADVVHWGQFGKHA
;
A
#
# COMPACT_ATOMS: atom_id res chain seq x y z
N MET A 1 4.31 15.65 11.84
CA MET A 1 3.74 15.84 10.48
C MET A 1 2.49 16.68 10.62
N PRO A 2 2.27 17.75 9.83
CA PRO A 2 1.06 18.56 9.90
C PRO A 2 -0.18 17.76 9.46
N ASP A 3 -1.32 18.00 10.12
CA ASP A 3 -2.57 17.27 9.83
C ASP A 3 -3.11 17.57 8.43
N GLU A 4 -2.91 18.79 7.94
CA GLU A 4 -3.30 19.18 6.58
C GLU A 4 -2.51 18.44 5.51
N VAL A 5 -1.24 18.08 5.77
CA VAL A 5 -0.44 17.28 4.84
C VAL A 5 -0.92 15.85 4.81
N LEU A 6 -1.23 15.26 5.97
CA LEU A 6 -1.82 13.92 6.04
C LEU A 6 -3.18 13.87 5.33
N ALA A 7 -4.03 14.88 5.54
CA ALA A 7 -5.31 14.98 4.86
C ALA A 7 -5.14 15.03 3.33
N ALA A 8 -4.20 15.83 2.81
CA ALA A 8 -3.90 15.90 1.38
C ALA A 8 -3.38 14.57 0.82
N VAL A 9 -2.54 13.85 1.57
CA VAL A 9 -2.05 12.52 1.19
C VAL A 9 -3.21 11.53 1.04
N LEU A 10 -4.13 11.50 2.00
CA LEU A 10 -5.28 10.59 1.99
C LEU A 10 -6.30 10.99 0.90
N GLU A 11 -6.56 12.28 0.71
CA GLU A 11 -7.44 12.76 -0.36
C GLU A 11 -6.91 12.38 -1.75
N ASN A 12 -5.61 12.53 -1.99
CA ASN A 12 -5.01 12.15 -3.26
C ASN A 12 -5.01 10.62 -3.47
N ALA A 13 -4.82 9.82 -2.42
CA ALA A 13 -4.98 8.38 -2.50
C ALA A 13 -6.36 7.98 -3.03
N CYS A 14 -7.43 8.62 -2.53
CA CYS A 14 -8.80 8.38 -2.97
C CYS A 14 -9.06 8.79 -4.43
N ARG A 15 -8.14 9.50 -5.10
CA ARG A 15 -8.21 9.87 -6.52
C ARG A 15 -7.52 8.87 -7.44
N ALA A 16 -7.02 7.77 -6.91
CA ALA A 16 -6.42 6.72 -7.71
C ALA A 16 -7.39 6.20 -8.79
N PRO A 17 -6.90 5.80 -9.97
CA PRO A 17 -7.73 5.13 -10.94
C PRO A 17 -8.14 3.75 -10.42
N SER A 18 -9.35 3.30 -10.79
CA SER A 18 -9.79 1.94 -10.49
C SER A 18 -10.59 1.34 -11.64
N ALA A 19 -10.44 0.03 -11.84
CA ALA A 19 -11.16 -0.68 -12.88
C ALA A 19 -12.68 -0.51 -12.70
N GLY A 20 -13.37 -0.03 -13.74
CA GLY A 20 -14.80 0.25 -13.69
C GLY A 20 -15.22 1.34 -12.70
N PHE A 21 -14.28 2.12 -12.18
CA PHE A 21 -14.49 3.08 -11.09
C PHE A 21 -15.02 2.40 -9.82
N SER A 22 -14.52 1.21 -9.51
CA SER A 22 -14.96 0.39 -8.37
C SER A 22 -14.52 0.98 -7.02
N GLN A 23 -13.35 1.63 -6.95
CA GLN A 23 -12.82 2.28 -5.75
C GLN A 23 -12.80 1.35 -4.53
N GLY A 24 -12.43 0.09 -4.75
CA GLY A 24 -12.41 -0.95 -3.72
C GLY A 24 -11.14 -0.90 -2.89
N TRP A 25 -10.99 0.14 -2.10
CA TRP A 25 -9.93 0.32 -1.12
C TRP A 25 -10.47 0.90 0.17
N ASP A 26 -9.85 0.50 1.28
CA ASP A 26 -10.05 1.08 2.60
C ASP A 26 -8.68 1.40 3.22
N PHE A 27 -8.63 2.43 4.05
CA PHE A 27 -7.40 2.88 4.69
C PHE A 27 -7.60 3.01 6.19
N VAL A 28 -6.83 2.26 7.01
CA VAL A 28 -6.81 2.44 8.45
C VAL A 28 -5.61 3.32 8.81
N VAL A 29 -5.88 4.52 9.33
CA VAL A 29 -4.87 5.55 9.59
C VAL A 29 -4.51 5.57 11.07
N LEU A 30 -3.25 5.32 11.38
CA LEU A 30 -2.71 5.21 12.74
C LEU A 30 -1.76 6.38 13.00
N THR A 31 -2.19 7.37 13.80
CA THR A 31 -1.40 8.57 14.11
C THR A 31 -1.04 8.68 15.60
N SER A 32 -1.83 8.07 16.49
CA SER A 32 -1.48 8.05 17.91
C SER A 32 -0.29 7.13 18.18
N ALA A 33 0.51 7.40 19.19
CA ALA A 33 1.59 6.51 19.60
C ALA A 33 1.04 5.13 19.98
N GLU A 34 -0.10 5.09 20.68
CA GLU A 34 -0.77 3.88 21.13
C GLU A 34 -1.18 2.99 19.92
N ASP A 35 -1.83 3.56 18.90
CA ASP A 35 -2.24 2.80 17.71
C ASP A 35 -1.04 2.23 16.95
N ARG A 36 0.05 3.00 16.83
CA ARG A 36 1.26 2.51 16.18
C ARG A 36 1.95 1.40 16.97
N GLU A 37 1.98 1.50 18.30
CA GLU A 37 2.49 0.43 19.17
C GLU A 37 1.66 -0.84 19.05
N ARG A 38 0.31 -0.73 19.03
CA ARG A 38 -0.60 -1.85 18.79
C ARG A 38 -0.34 -2.51 17.45
N PHE A 39 -0.10 -1.71 16.40
CA PHE A 39 0.23 -2.24 15.07
C PHE A 39 1.52 -3.06 15.11
N TRP A 40 2.60 -2.52 15.69
CA TRP A 40 3.88 -3.23 15.75
C TRP A 40 3.80 -4.49 16.61
N ALA A 41 2.98 -4.51 17.65
CA ALA A 41 2.71 -5.69 18.46
C ALA A 41 1.96 -6.77 17.66
N ALA A 42 0.93 -6.40 16.89
CA ALA A 42 0.17 -7.33 16.06
C ALA A 42 0.99 -7.85 14.85
N ALA A 43 1.81 -6.99 14.24
CA ALA A 43 2.66 -7.35 13.12
C ALA A 43 3.89 -8.19 13.53
N LYS A 44 4.15 -8.35 14.83
CA LYS A 44 5.25 -9.17 15.39
C LYS A 44 6.61 -8.94 14.72
N GLU A 45 6.90 -7.69 14.36
CA GLU A 45 8.19 -7.29 13.81
C GLU A 45 9.25 -7.29 14.94
N GLU A 46 9.49 -8.48 15.52
CA GLU A 46 10.53 -8.72 16.50
C GLU A 46 11.75 -9.30 15.77
N GLU A 47 12.68 -8.43 15.40
CA GLU A 47 14.03 -8.88 15.04
C GLU A 47 14.87 -8.96 16.32
N GLU A 48 15.72 -10.00 16.48
CA GLU A 48 16.65 -10.16 17.60
C GLU A 48 17.54 -8.91 17.78
N GLU A 49 17.84 -8.21 16.68
CA GLU A 49 18.47 -6.88 16.67
C GLU A 49 17.62 -5.92 15.84
N GLU A 50 17.11 -4.83 16.46
CA GLU A 50 16.37 -3.80 15.76
C GLU A 50 17.22 -3.14 14.67
N THR A 51 16.94 -3.45 13.42
CA THR A 51 17.62 -2.86 12.27
C THR A 51 17.39 -1.36 12.20
N HIS A 52 18.29 -0.62 11.54
CA HIS A 52 18.09 0.82 11.28
C HIS A 52 16.79 1.08 10.50
N TRP A 53 16.44 0.19 9.59
CA TRP A 53 15.21 0.25 8.80
C TRP A 53 13.97 0.11 9.68
N LEU A 54 13.90 -0.90 10.54
CA LEU A 54 12.78 -1.12 11.46
C LEU A 54 12.62 0.04 12.44
N ARG A 55 13.73 0.55 12.96
CA ARG A 55 13.74 1.74 13.84
C ARG A 55 13.16 2.97 13.13
N GLY A 56 13.52 3.19 11.86
CA GLY A 56 12.99 4.28 11.05
C GLY A 56 11.48 4.16 10.85
N MET A 57 10.98 2.96 10.57
CA MET A 57 9.54 2.72 10.41
C MET A 57 8.77 2.90 11.72
N ARG A 58 9.28 2.39 12.83
CA ARG A 58 8.67 2.55 14.16
C ARG A 58 8.61 4.02 14.60
N ALA A 59 9.57 4.83 14.17
CA ALA A 59 9.62 6.26 14.43
C ALA A 59 8.66 7.08 13.55
N ALA A 60 8.10 6.52 12.48
CA ALA A 60 7.19 7.21 11.59
C ALA A 60 5.95 7.70 12.35
N PRO A 61 5.59 9.00 12.25
CA PRO A 61 4.45 9.57 12.99
C PRO A 61 3.09 9.11 12.46
N ALA A 62 3.02 8.53 11.27
CA ALA A 62 1.78 7.95 10.75
C ALA A 62 2.05 6.65 9.99
N LEU A 63 1.16 5.67 10.21
CA LEU A 63 1.05 4.45 9.42
C LEU A 63 -0.33 4.41 8.79
N VAL A 64 -0.42 3.92 7.55
CA VAL A 64 -1.69 3.75 6.84
C VAL A 64 -1.75 2.31 6.34
N ILE A 65 -2.60 1.49 6.95
CA ILE A 65 -2.86 0.12 6.48
C ILE A 65 -3.75 0.22 5.25
N CYS A 66 -3.28 -0.31 4.13
CA CYS A 66 -4.00 -0.30 2.85
C CYS A 66 -4.69 -1.64 2.65
N CYS A 67 -6.01 -1.61 2.59
CA CYS A 67 -6.85 -2.79 2.42
C CYS A 67 -7.55 -2.75 1.06
N SER A 68 -7.59 -3.87 0.35
CA SER A 68 -8.36 -4.01 -0.88
C SER A 68 -9.70 -4.72 -0.63
N ASP A 69 -10.70 -4.36 -1.44
CA ASP A 69 -12.04 -4.92 -1.44
C ASP A 69 -12.37 -5.54 -2.79
N MET A 70 -12.23 -6.85 -2.91
CA MET A 70 -12.58 -7.60 -4.10
C MET A 70 -14.09 -7.50 -4.41
N ASP A 71 -14.93 -7.55 -3.39
CA ASP A 71 -16.39 -7.55 -3.57
C ASP A 71 -16.88 -6.28 -4.25
N ALA A 72 -16.27 -5.12 -3.99
CA ALA A 72 -16.60 -3.87 -4.69
C ALA A 72 -16.44 -4.00 -6.22
N TYR A 73 -15.45 -4.76 -6.68
CA TYR A 73 -15.23 -5.00 -8.12
C TYR A 73 -16.22 -6.01 -8.66
N LEU A 74 -16.47 -7.10 -7.96
CA LEU A 74 -17.43 -8.11 -8.37
C LEU A 74 -18.85 -7.52 -8.46
N GLU A 75 -19.25 -6.71 -7.50
CA GLU A 75 -20.53 -5.98 -7.50
C GLU A 75 -20.60 -4.95 -8.64
N ARG A 76 -19.55 -4.14 -8.79
CA ARG A 76 -19.52 -3.12 -9.86
C ARG A 76 -19.67 -3.74 -11.25
N TYR A 77 -19.01 -4.87 -11.49
CA TYR A 77 -19.08 -5.54 -12.79
C TYR A 77 -20.31 -6.41 -12.97
N ALA A 78 -21.03 -6.73 -11.91
CA ALA A 78 -22.36 -7.36 -11.97
C ALA A 78 -23.47 -6.32 -12.29
N ALA A 79 -23.18 -5.02 -12.23
CA ALA A 79 -24.16 -3.97 -12.56
C ALA A 79 -24.62 -4.07 -14.04
N PRO A 80 -25.83 -3.60 -14.37
CA PRO A 80 -26.44 -3.77 -15.70
C PRO A 80 -25.62 -3.24 -16.87
N ASP A 81 -24.83 -2.18 -16.65
CA ASP A 81 -23.96 -1.58 -17.67
C ASP A 81 -22.67 -2.41 -17.94
N LYS A 82 -22.32 -3.35 -17.05
CA LYS A 82 -21.17 -4.27 -17.19
C LYS A 82 -21.57 -5.69 -17.54
N GLY A 83 -22.67 -6.17 -16.96
CA GLY A 83 -23.34 -7.41 -17.35
C GLY A 83 -22.66 -8.72 -16.89
N TRP A 84 -21.71 -8.67 -15.95
CA TRP A 84 -21.09 -9.90 -15.39
C TRP A 84 -21.89 -10.42 -14.19
N THR A 85 -23.09 -10.91 -14.45
CA THR A 85 -24.08 -11.26 -13.42
C THR A 85 -23.69 -12.41 -12.49
N ASP A 86 -22.67 -13.17 -12.85
CA ASP A 86 -22.18 -14.33 -12.07
C ASP A 86 -21.22 -13.92 -10.92
N ARG A 87 -20.78 -12.66 -10.84
CA ARG A 87 -19.82 -12.17 -9.84
C ARG A 87 -18.58 -13.07 -9.73
N SER A 88 -18.16 -13.67 -10.83
CA SER A 88 -17.08 -14.66 -10.82
C SER A 88 -15.70 -13.97 -10.80
N GLU A 89 -14.90 -14.29 -9.78
CA GLU A 89 -13.49 -13.90 -9.68
C GLU A 89 -12.68 -14.44 -10.88
N SER A 90 -13.06 -15.60 -11.44
CA SER A 90 -12.34 -16.23 -12.57
C SER A 90 -12.33 -15.41 -13.86
N ARG A 91 -13.13 -14.34 -13.96
CA ARG A 91 -13.10 -13.39 -15.08
C ARG A 91 -11.95 -12.39 -15.00
N TRP A 92 -11.32 -12.30 -13.86
CA TRP A 92 -10.24 -11.35 -13.62
C TRP A 92 -8.89 -12.03 -13.86
N PRO A 93 -8.11 -11.63 -14.87
CA PRO A 93 -6.82 -12.25 -15.17
C PRO A 93 -5.76 -11.92 -14.10
N VAL A 94 -5.98 -10.83 -13.36
CA VAL A 94 -5.14 -10.36 -12.25
C VAL A 94 -6.05 -9.67 -11.21
N PRO A 95 -5.65 -9.62 -9.93
CA PRO A 95 -6.43 -8.98 -8.86
C PRO A 95 -6.37 -7.45 -8.99
N TYR A 96 -7.26 -6.85 -9.79
CA TYR A 96 -7.27 -5.39 -10.00
C TYR A 96 -7.55 -4.61 -8.70
N TRP A 97 -8.29 -5.20 -7.76
CA TRP A 97 -8.51 -4.62 -6.42
C TRP A 97 -7.20 -4.36 -5.68
N ASP A 98 -6.23 -5.29 -5.74
CA ASP A 98 -4.91 -5.12 -5.12
C ASP A 98 -4.05 -4.13 -5.91
N ILE A 99 -4.09 -4.18 -7.25
CA ILE A 99 -3.33 -3.29 -8.12
C ILE A 99 -3.78 -1.84 -7.91
N ASP A 100 -5.09 -1.58 -7.93
CA ASP A 100 -5.65 -0.24 -7.81
C ASP A 100 -5.41 0.34 -6.40
N THR A 101 -5.52 -0.50 -5.35
CA THR A 101 -5.15 -0.11 -3.98
C THR A 101 -3.65 0.21 -3.90
N GLY A 102 -2.79 -0.56 -4.59
CA GLY A 102 -1.36 -0.25 -4.72
C GLY A 102 -1.08 1.07 -5.45
N MET A 103 -1.90 1.44 -6.46
CA MET A 103 -1.82 2.76 -7.11
C MET A 103 -2.23 3.88 -6.14
N ALA A 104 -3.23 3.66 -5.29
CA ALA A 104 -3.60 4.61 -4.24
C ALA A 104 -2.47 4.79 -3.23
N ALA A 105 -1.83 3.70 -2.79
CA ALA A 105 -0.65 3.76 -1.92
C ALA A 105 0.52 4.52 -2.58
N LEU A 106 0.75 4.33 -3.89
CA LEU A 106 1.76 5.09 -4.62
C LEU A 106 1.44 6.60 -4.63
N LEU A 107 0.18 6.99 -4.80
CA LEU A 107 -0.22 8.41 -4.71
C LEU A 107 0.04 8.99 -3.32
N MET A 108 -0.13 8.21 -2.24
CA MET A 108 0.28 8.64 -0.89
C MET A 108 1.78 8.96 -0.84
N LEU A 109 2.63 8.07 -1.35
CA LEU A 109 4.09 8.25 -1.36
C LEU A 109 4.52 9.46 -2.19
N LEU A 110 3.92 9.66 -3.37
CA LEU A 110 4.22 10.79 -4.25
C LEU A 110 3.77 12.12 -3.61
N THR A 111 2.58 12.16 -3.02
CA THR A 111 2.07 13.34 -2.31
C THR A 111 2.92 13.66 -1.09
N ALA A 112 3.35 12.65 -0.32
CA ALA A 112 4.25 12.82 0.80
C ALA A 112 5.58 13.46 0.35
N THR A 113 6.17 12.93 -0.72
CA THR A 113 7.43 13.46 -1.29
C THR A 113 7.28 14.91 -1.76
N ASP A 114 6.18 15.26 -2.42
CA ASP A 114 5.89 16.62 -2.88
C ASP A 114 5.75 17.61 -1.71
N ASN A 115 5.33 17.13 -0.55
CA ASN A 115 5.23 17.89 0.70
C ASN A 115 6.47 17.79 1.61
N GLY A 116 7.61 17.31 1.09
CA GLY A 116 8.87 17.21 1.82
C GLY A 116 8.91 16.14 2.90
N LEU A 117 8.03 15.17 2.84
CA LEU A 117 8.03 13.99 3.70
C LEU A 117 8.78 12.82 3.04
N GLY A 118 9.30 11.93 3.87
CA GLY A 118 9.67 10.58 3.49
C GLY A 118 8.47 9.65 3.57
N GLY A 119 8.47 8.61 2.76
CA GLY A 119 7.46 7.55 2.79
C GLY A 119 8.04 6.20 2.40
N LEU A 120 7.48 5.14 2.95
CA LEU A 120 7.83 3.76 2.66
C LEU A 120 6.55 2.92 2.58
N PHE A 121 6.46 2.04 1.58
CA PHE A 121 5.45 0.99 1.52
C PHE A 121 6.10 -0.34 1.88
N PHE A 122 5.52 -1.07 2.83
CA PHE A 122 6.01 -2.37 3.29
C PHE A 122 4.85 -3.36 3.49
N GLY A 123 5.17 -4.66 3.46
CA GLY A 123 4.19 -5.72 3.70
C GLY A 123 4.08 -6.08 5.18
N VAL A 124 2.97 -6.69 5.56
CA VAL A 124 2.79 -7.41 6.82
C VAL A 124 3.09 -8.89 6.53
N ALA A 125 3.80 -9.57 7.43
CA ALA A 125 4.06 -10.99 7.29
C ALA A 125 2.73 -11.78 7.27
N ALA A 126 2.63 -12.79 6.40
CA ALA A 126 1.37 -13.50 6.15
C ALA A 126 0.77 -14.11 7.43
N GLU A 127 1.62 -14.61 8.31
CA GLU A 127 1.27 -15.18 9.62
C GLU A 127 0.73 -14.16 10.62
N CYS A 128 0.92 -12.86 10.38
CA CYS A 128 0.46 -11.77 11.24
C CYS A 128 -0.83 -11.10 10.72
N HIS A 129 -1.30 -11.48 9.55
CA HIS A 129 -2.51 -10.86 8.96
C HIS A 129 -3.70 -11.00 9.88
N ASP A 130 -3.91 -12.20 10.46
CA ASP A 130 -5.06 -12.46 11.33
C ASP A 130 -5.07 -11.59 12.58
N GLU A 131 -3.92 -11.40 13.21
CA GLU A 131 -3.77 -10.55 14.39
C GLU A 131 -4.00 -9.07 14.05
N VAL A 132 -3.50 -8.61 12.90
CA VAL A 132 -3.72 -7.22 12.47
C VAL A 132 -5.20 -6.98 12.12
N HIS A 133 -5.88 -7.94 11.46
CA HIS A 133 -7.32 -7.87 11.21
C HIS A 133 -8.12 -7.75 12.52
N GLU A 134 -7.81 -8.59 13.51
CA GLU A 134 -8.49 -8.59 14.80
C GLU A 134 -8.22 -7.30 15.57
N GLU A 135 -6.97 -6.87 15.65
CA GLU A 135 -6.54 -5.70 16.41
C GLU A 135 -7.19 -4.40 15.93
N PHE A 136 -7.36 -4.24 14.60
CA PHE A 136 -7.92 -3.03 14.00
C PHE A 136 -9.35 -3.19 13.49
N GLY A 137 -10.01 -4.31 13.78
CA GLY A 137 -11.38 -4.57 13.36
C GLY A 137 -11.54 -4.59 11.83
N ILE A 138 -10.50 -4.94 11.10
CA ILE A 138 -10.55 -5.03 9.64
C ILE A 138 -11.35 -6.29 9.27
N PRO A 139 -12.41 -6.17 8.45
CA PRO A 139 -13.19 -7.33 8.03
C PRO A 139 -12.32 -8.37 7.31
N ARG A 140 -12.60 -9.66 7.51
CA ARG A 140 -11.81 -10.76 6.94
C ARG A 140 -11.85 -10.82 5.41
N GLU A 141 -12.88 -10.28 4.81
CA GLU A 141 -13.05 -10.12 3.36
C GLU A 141 -12.20 -9.00 2.75
N ARG A 142 -11.56 -8.18 3.58
CA ARG A 142 -10.56 -7.20 3.14
C ARG A 142 -9.17 -7.83 3.12
N SER A 143 -8.42 -7.61 2.06
CA SER A 143 -7.03 -8.05 2.00
C SER A 143 -6.09 -6.90 2.38
N ILE A 144 -5.23 -7.11 3.37
CA ILE A 144 -4.16 -6.15 3.69
C ILE A 144 -3.08 -6.29 2.61
N ILE A 145 -2.93 -5.29 1.75
CA ILE A 145 -1.93 -5.32 0.68
C ILE A 145 -0.58 -4.74 1.11
N GLY A 146 -0.57 -4.01 2.19
CA GLY A 146 0.63 -3.42 2.79
C GLY A 146 0.31 -2.17 3.60
N VAL A 147 1.37 -1.53 4.09
CA VAL A 147 1.29 -0.37 4.97
C VAL A 147 2.17 0.75 4.42
N VAL A 148 1.66 1.96 4.40
CA VAL A 148 2.43 3.17 4.11
C VAL A 148 2.87 3.80 5.42
N ALA A 149 4.18 3.90 5.66
CA ALA A 149 4.76 4.71 6.73
C ALA A 149 5.11 6.09 6.19
N LEU A 150 4.72 7.14 6.91
CA LEU A 150 4.92 8.54 6.54
C LEU A 150 5.64 9.29 7.67
N GLY A 151 6.61 10.13 7.32
CA GLY A 151 7.34 10.94 8.30
C GLY A 151 8.41 11.79 7.66
N TYR A 152 9.26 12.42 8.47
CA TYR A 152 10.43 13.12 7.98
C TYR A 152 11.61 12.16 7.85
N GLU A 153 12.31 12.22 6.72
CA GLU A 153 13.49 11.39 6.51
C GLU A 153 14.59 11.73 7.53
N VAL A 154 15.09 10.71 8.20
CA VAL A 154 16.26 10.82 9.06
C VAL A 154 17.46 10.25 8.31
N PRO A 155 18.59 11.02 8.18
CA PRO A 155 19.78 10.51 7.53
C PRO A 155 20.28 9.23 8.19
N GLY A 156 20.56 8.22 7.36
CA GLY A 156 20.99 6.92 7.83
C GLY A 156 21.72 6.10 6.75
N PRO A 157 22.22 4.90 7.09
CA PRO A 157 22.86 4.05 6.13
C PRO A 157 21.88 3.59 5.06
N LYS A 158 22.32 3.65 3.81
CA LYS A 158 21.50 3.16 2.68
C LYS A 158 21.33 1.64 2.77
N SER A 159 20.15 1.16 2.41
CA SER A 159 19.88 -0.29 2.34
C SER A 159 20.95 -1.02 1.51
N PRO A 160 21.48 -2.14 2.00
CA PRO A 160 22.40 -2.99 1.22
C PRO A 160 21.83 -3.41 -0.14
N SER A 161 20.49 -3.55 -0.25
CA SER A 161 19.79 -3.91 -1.48
C SER A 161 20.04 -2.89 -2.61
N LEU A 162 20.30 -1.63 -2.29
CA LEU A 162 20.61 -0.58 -3.28
C LEU A 162 21.94 -0.83 -4.00
N LYS A 163 22.85 -1.67 -3.44
CA LYS A 163 24.10 -2.05 -4.10
C LYS A 163 23.87 -2.81 -5.41
N ARG A 164 22.70 -3.45 -5.58
CA ARG A 164 22.33 -4.12 -6.84
C ARG A 164 22.14 -3.15 -8.00
N GLY A 165 21.93 -1.86 -7.70
CA GLY A 165 21.59 -0.85 -8.70
C GLY A 165 20.18 -1.01 -9.25
N LYS A 166 19.72 -0.01 -9.98
CA LYS A 166 18.48 -0.07 -10.75
C LYS A 166 18.76 -0.71 -12.11
N ARG A 167 17.81 -1.48 -12.63
CA ARG A 167 17.85 -1.90 -14.03
C ARG A 167 17.79 -0.66 -14.93
N GLY A 168 18.56 -0.66 -16.01
CA GLY A 168 18.55 0.42 -16.99
C GLY A 168 17.21 0.50 -17.72
N THR A 169 16.86 1.70 -18.19
CA THR A 169 15.65 1.87 -19.01
C THR A 169 15.70 0.98 -20.26
N ALA A 170 16.87 0.83 -20.87
CA ALA A 170 17.10 -0.04 -22.00
C ALA A 170 16.84 -1.54 -21.72
N ASP A 171 16.91 -1.97 -20.44
CA ASP A 171 16.67 -3.36 -20.06
C ASP A 171 15.19 -3.70 -19.83
N VAL A 172 14.34 -2.68 -19.63
CA VAL A 172 12.96 -2.86 -19.20
C VAL A 172 11.94 -2.20 -20.12
N VAL A 173 12.39 -1.33 -21.02
CA VAL A 173 11.52 -0.68 -22.02
C VAL A 173 11.70 -1.35 -23.37
N HIS A 174 10.58 -1.81 -23.93
CA HIS A 174 10.52 -2.47 -25.24
C HIS A 174 9.64 -1.62 -26.17
N TRP A 175 10.09 -1.39 -27.40
CA TRP A 175 9.43 -0.50 -28.35
C TRP A 175 8.61 -1.29 -29.37
N GLY A 176 7.31 -1.23 -29.26
CA GLY A 176 6.35 -1.86 -30.18
C GLY A 176 6.23 -3.38 -30.04
N GLN A 177 7.28 -4.07 -29.60
CA GLN A 177 7.29 -5.52 -29.38
C GLN A 177 8.24 -5.89 -28.26
N PHE A 178 7.82 -6.83 -27.39
CA PHE A 178 8.69 -7.33 -26.33
C PHE A 178 10.02 -7.86 -26.91
N GLY A 179 11.14 -7.47 -26.28
CA GLY A 179 12.50 -7.78 -26.72
C GLY A 179 13.11 -6.76 -27.69
N LYS A 180 12.36 -5.78 -28.19
CA LYS A 180 12.90 -4.66 -28.97
C LYS A 180 13.27 -3.49 -28.07
N HIS A 181 14.54 -3.32 -27.83
CA HIS A 181 15.11 -2.19 -27.08
C HIS A 181 15.58 -1.08 -28.05
N ALA A 182 15.67 0.18 -27.53
CA ALA A 182 16.19 1.31 -28.32
C ALA A 182 17.71 1.28 -28.38
#